data_6af964863f16de45611b546ba85f40c2
#
_entry.id   6af964863f16de45611b546ba85f40c2
#
_cell.length_a   1.000
_cell.length_b   1.000
_cell.length_c   1.000
_cell.angle_alpha   90.00
_cell.angle_beta   90.00
_cell.angle_gamma   90.00
#
_symmetry.space_group_name_H-M   'P 1'
#
loop_
_entity.id
_entity.type
_entity.pdbx_description
1 polymer ?
#
loop_
_entity_poly.entity_id
_entity_poly.type
_entity_poly.pdbx_seq_one_letter_code
_entity_poly.pdbx_strand_id
1 'polypeptide(L)'
;MAWFLDTNACIMHLRGRHPQLSAKWRQHRAEDLAIPLAVYAELLVGAEKSSQPERVLRQVGLLLEAHEIVEITEEVAEHYARIRADLERRGETIGGNDLWTLAATALAHGATLVTNNTAEFTRVPGLLIEDWLQP
;
A
#
# COMPACT_ATOMS: atom_id res chain seq x y z
N MET A 1 -13.23 -6.84 6.56
CA MET A 1 -12.16 -5.88 6.84
C MET A 1 -11.07 -6.04 5.80
N ALA A 2 -10.47 -4.95 5.35
CA ALA A 2 -9.49 -5.00 4.27
C ALA A 2 -8.16 -4.42 4.71
N TRP A 3 -7.07 -5.00 4.20
CA TRP A 3 -5.71 -4.52 4.36
C TRP A 3 -5.15 -4.17 2.98
N PHE A 4 -4.62 -2.97 2.84
CA PHE A 4 -4.01 -2.50 1.60
C PHE A 4 -2.50 -2.53 1.78
N LEU A 5 -1.80 -3.20 0.87
CA LEU A 5 -0.37 -3.46 0.96
C LEU A 5 0.40 -2.37 0.20
N ASP A 6 1.40 -1.75 0.84
CA ASP A 6 2.24 -0.78 0.15
C ASP A 6 3.27 -1.50 -0.76
N THR A 7 4.02 -0.72 -1.54
CA THR A 7 4.97 -1.28 -2.50
C THR A 7 6.06 -2.11 -1.82
N ASN A 8 6.62 -1.61 -0.72
CA ASN A 8 7.68 -2.33 -0.01
C ASN A 8 7.19 -3.65 0.56
N ALA A 9 5.97 -3.68 1.14
CA ALA A 9 5.39 -4.92 1.65
C ALA A 9 5.26 -5.97 0.54
N CYS A 10 4.78 -5.56 -0.63
CA CYS A 10 4.65 -6.45 -1.78
C CYS A 10 6.01 -6.99 -2.24
N ILE A 11 7.01 -6.11 -2.38
CA ILE A 11 8.35 -6.48 -2.82
C ILE A 11 9.00 -7.46 -1.83
N MET A 12 8.91 -7.16 -0.54
CA MET A 12 9.48 -8.01 0.51
C MET A 12 8.83 -9.40 0.50
N HIS A 13 7.52 -9.46 0.33
CA HIS A 13 6.81 -10.73 0.25
C HIS A 13 7.21 -11.52 -0.99
N LEU A 14 7.28 -10.87 -2.14
CA LEU A 14 7.68 -11.53 -3.40
C LEU A 14 9.12 -12.04 -3.36
N ARG A 15 10.03 -11.33 -2.69
CA ARG A 15 11.43 -11.77 -2.53
C ARG A 15 11.59 -12.90 -1.53
N GLY A 16 10.62 -13.10 -0.63
CA GLY A 16 10.65 -14.17 0.36
C GLY A 16 11.74 -14.07 1.41
N ARG A 17 12.27 -12.86 1.65
CA ARG A 17 13.39 -12.64 2.58
C ARG A 17 12.97 -12.11 3.95
N HIS A 18 11.68 -11.89 4.17
CA HIS A 18 11.14 -11.33 5.41
C HIS A 18 10.09 -12.28 5.99
N PRO A 19 10.52 -13.30 6.75
CA PRO A 19 9.61 -14.34 7.25
C PRO A 19 8.46 -13.81 8.11
N GLN A 20 8.72 -12.76 8.91
CA GLN A 20 7.68 -12.16 9.77
C GLN A 20 6.57 -11.55 8.95
N LEU A 21 6.92 -10.78 7.92
CA LEU A 21 5.95 -10.15 7.02
C LEU A 21 5.16 -11.22 6.27
N SER A 22 5.84 -12.19 5.70
CA SER A 22 5.19 -13.26 4.94
C SER A 22 4.29 -14.13 5.83
N ALA A 23 4.66 -14.35 7.09
CA ALA A 23 3.83 -15.06 8.05
C ALA A 23 2.54 -14.31 8.34
N LYS A 24 2.63 -12.99 8.57
CA LYS A 24 1.43 -12.16 8.77
C LYS A 24 0.56 -12.10 7.52
N TRP A 25 1.18 -12.00 6.35
CA TRP A 25 0.46 -12.04 5.07
C TRP A 25 -0.41 -13.31 4.98
N ARG A 26 0.18 -14.46 5.28
CA ARG A 26 -0.51 -15.76 5.20
C ARG A 26 -1.54 -15.98 6.29
N GLN A 27 -1.54 -15.19 7.37
CA GLN A 27 -2.57 -15.24 8.42
C GLN A 27 -3.90 -14.63 7.97
N HIS A 28 -3.89 -13.86 6.89
CA HIS A 28 -5.07 -13.18 6.37
C HIS A 28 -5.62 -13.95 5.18
N ARG A 29 -6.93 -13.86 4.99
CA ARG A 29 -7.57 -14.42 3.80
C ARG A 29 -7.16 -13.59 2.58
N ALA A 30 -6.91 -14.25 1.45
CA ALA A 30 -6.45 -13.57 0.25
C ALA A 30 -7.41 -12.46 -0.20
N GLU A 31 -8.71 -12.67 -0.08
CA GLU A 31 -9.72 -11.69 -0.43
C GLU A 31 -9.77 -10.46 0.48
N ASP A 32 -9.16 -10.54 1.66
CA ASP A 32 -9.08 -9.40 2.58
C ASP A 32 -7.84 -8.53 2.33
N LEU A 33 -6.95 -8.96 1.47
CA LEU A 33 -5.73 -8.23 1.09
C LEU A 33 -5.87 -7.68 -0.32
N ALA A 34 -5.60 -6.40 -0.49
CA ALA A 34 -5.72 -5.74 -1.80
C ALA A 34 -4.51 -4.86 -2.09
N ILE A 35 -4.32 -4.57 -3.36
CA ILE A 35 -3.17 -3.82 -3.88
C ILE A 35 -3.68 -2.49 -4.43
N PRO A 36 -3.33 -1.34 -3.84
CA PRO A 36 -3.67 -0.05 -4.44
C PRO A 36 -3.08 0.08 -5.84
N LEU A 37 -3.80 0.75 -6.73
CA LEU A 37 -3.38 0.92 -8.14
C LEU A 37 -1.97 1.51 -8.24
N ALA A 38 -1.65 2.50 -7.42
CA ALA A 38 -0.32 3.10 -7.41
C ALA A 38 0.77 2.10 -7.05
N VAL A 39 0.49 1.16 -6.15
CA VAL A 39 1.43 0.09 -5.78
C VAL A 39 1.66 -0.83 -6.98
N TYR A 40 0.60 -1.20 -7.68
CA TYR A 40 0.73 -1.98 -8.91
C TYR A 40 1.63 -1.25 -9.92
N ALA A 41 1.40 0.04 -10.14
CA ALA A 41 2.23 0.84 -11.05
C ALA A 41 3.71 0.82 -10.63
N GLU A 42 4.01 0.96 -9.34
CA GLU A 42 5.38 0.92 -8.83
C GLU A 42 6.01 -0.48 -9.00
N LEU A 43 5.23 -1.54 -8.84
CA LEU A 43 5.71 -2.89 -9.11
C LEU A 43 6.09 -3.08 -10.58
N LEU A 44 5.31 -2.49 -11.49
CA LEU A 44 5.62 -2.50 -12.93
C LEU A 44 6.90 -1.71 -13.23
N VAL A 45 7.10 -0.56 -12.58
CA VAL A 45 8.35 0.21 -12.70
C VAL A 45 9.54 -0.67 -12.27
N GLY A 46 9.39 -1.38 -11.16
CA GLY A 46 10.42 -2.30 -10.69
C GLY A 46 10.76 -3.38 -11.71
N ALA A 47 9.76 -3.92 -12.40
CA ALA A 47 9.95 -4.90 -13.47
C ALA A 47 10.72 -4.30 -14.65
N GLU A 48 10.32 -3.10 -15.09
CA GLU A 48 10.98 -2.42 -16.21
C GLU A 48 12.46 -2.13 -15.94
N LYS A 49 12.80 -1.84 -14.68
CA LYS A 49 14.18 -1.55 -14.26
C LYS A 49 15.01 -2.80 -13.94
N SER A 50 14.37 -3.96 -13.88
CA SER A 50 15.03 -5.20 -13.50
C SER A 50 15.94 -5.72 -14.62
N SER A 51 17.01 -6.44 -14.25
CA SER A 51 17.81 -7.22 -15.20
C SER A 51 17.07 -8.45 -15.72
N GLN A 52 15.96 -8.84 -15.06
CA GLN A 52 15.12 -9.96 -15.42
C GLN A 52 13.64 -9.56 -15.42
N PRO A 53 13.20 -8.65 -16.31
CA PRO A 53 11.85 -8.08 -16.27
C PRO A 53 10.75 -9.13 -16.41
N GLU A 54 10.93 -10.13 -17.24
CA GLU A 54 9.92 -11.18 -17.44
C GLU A 54 9.68 -11.99 -16.16
N ARG A 55 10.75 -12.27 -15.40
CA ARG A 55 10.65 -12.99 -14.14
C ARG A 55 9.86 -12.15 -13.11
N VAL A 56 10.17 -10.87 -13.01
CA VAL A 56 9.48 -9.96 -12.08
C VAL A 56 8.01 -9.82 -12.47
N LEU A 57 7.71 -9.68 -13.76
CA LEU A 57 6.32 -9.61 -14.24
C LEU A 57 5.53 -10.87 -13.90
N ARG A 58 6.14 -12.05 -14.00
CA ARG A 58 5.46 -13.28 -13.59
C ARG A 58 5.16 -13.30 -12.10
N GLN A 59 6.07 -12.84 -11.26
CA GLN A 59 5.86 -12.74 -9.81
C GLN A 59 4.73 -11.76 -9.49
N VAL A 60 4.72 -10.60 -10.14
CA VAL A 60 3.65 -9.61 -9.98
C VAL A 60 2.32 -10.19 -10.44
N GLY A 61 2.31 -10.91 -11.56
CA GLY A 61 1.11 -11.56 -12.07
C GLY A 61 0.49 -12.54 -11.08
N LEU A 62 1.32 -13.34 -10.40
CA LEU A 62 0.84 -14.26 -9.37
C LEU A 62 0.22 -13.53 -8.19
N LEU A 63 0.82 -12.41 -7.80
CA LEU A 63 0.29 -11.57 -6.73
C LEU A 63 -1.10 -11.04 -7.10
N LEU A 64 -1.28 -10.58 -8.33
CA LEU A 64 -2.54 -10.02 -8.82
C LEU A 64 -3.62 -11.07 -9.05
N GLU A 65 -3.26 -12.31 -9.31
CA GLU A 65 -4.25 -13.40 -9.37
C GLU A 65 -4.90 -13.65 -8.02
N ALA A 66 -4.17 -13.42 -6.93
CA ALA A 66 -4.64 -13.66 -5.58
C ALA A 66 -5.34 -12.46 -4.95
N HIS A 67 -5.04 -11.23 -5.40
CA HIS A 67 -5.47 -10.01 -4.73
C HIS A 67 -6.02 -8.98 -5.72
N GLU A 68 -7.06 -8.27 -5.29
CA GLU A 68 -7.68 -7.21 -6.07
C GLU A 68 -6.80 -5.97 -6.17
N ILE A 69 -6.90 -5.25 -7.30
CA ILE A 69 -6.33 -3.91 -7.45
C ILE A 69 -7.42 -2.91 -7.04
N VAL A 70 -7.07 -1.97 -6.16
CA VAL A 70 -7.98 -0.91 -5.72
C VAL A 70 -7.70 0.37 -6.50
N GLU A 71 -8.70 0.83 -7.24
CA GLU A 71 -8.58 2.02 -8.09
C GLU A 71 -8.65 3.33 -7.30
N ILE A 72 -8.14 4.40 -7.90
CA ILE A 72 -8.26 5.76 -7.35
C ILE A 72 -9.54 6.36 -7.91
N THR A 73 -10.50 6.67 -7.02
CA THR A 73 -11.85 7.11 -7.38
C THR A 73 -12.07 8.58 -6.96
N GLU A 74 -13.24 9.14 -7.32
CA GLU A 74 -13.66 10.46 -6.85
C GLU A 74 -13.73 10.53 -5.33
N GLU A 75 -14.19 9.46 -4.68
CA GLU A 75 -14.24 9.39 -3.21
C GLU A 75 -12.84 9.50 -2.61
N VAL A 76 -11.84 8.88 -3.24
CA VAL A 76 -10.44 9.03 -2.83
C VAL A 76 -10.00 10.48 -2.95
N ALA A 77 -10.39 11.18 -4.02
CA ALA A 77 -10.08 12.59 -4.20
C ALA A 77 -10.64 13.48 -3.08
N GLU A 78 -11.86 13.19 -2.63
CA GLU A 78 -12.50 13.92 -1.53
C GLU A 78 -11.74 13.70 -0.21
N HIS A 79 -11.35 12.47 0.09
CA HIS A 79 -10.53 12.17 1.26
C HIS A 79 -9.17 12.86 1.19
N TYR A 80 -8.53 12.81 0.02
CA TYR A 80 -7.25 13.47 -0.21
C TYR A 80 -7.33 14.97 0.11
N ALA A 81 -8.36 15.65 -0.39
CA ALA A 81 -8.51 17.08 -0.18
C ALA A 81 -8.63 17.43 1.31
N ARG A 82 -9.44 16.67 2.05
CA ARG A 82 -9.62 16.90 3.49
C ARG A 82 -8.34 16.65 4.28
N ILE A 83 -7.65 15.55 3.98
CA ILE A 83 -6.41 15.18 4.68
C ILE A 83 -5.32 16.21 4.40
N ARG A 84 -5.13 16.56 3.14
CA ARG A 84 -4.09 17.50 2.74
C ARG A 84 -4.29 18.87 3.38
N ALA A 85 -5.52 19.37 3.33
CA ALA A 85 -5.84 20.65 3.95
C ALA A 85 -5.57 20.64 5.47
N ASP A 86 -5.93 19.57 6.15
CA ASP A 86 -5.68 19.40 7.58
C ASP A 86 -4.17 19.36 7.90
N LEU A 87 -3.42 18.55 7.16
CA LEU A 87 -1.98 18.42 7.37
C LEU A 87 -1.24 19.75 7.09
N GLU A 88 -1.64 20.48 6.07
CA GLU A 88 -1.05 21.79 5.76
C GLU A 88 -1.34 22.79 6.87
N ARG A 89 -2.57 22.80 7.41
CA ARG A 89 -2.91 23.69 8.54
C ARG A 89 -2.09 23.39 9.79
N ARG A 90 -1.75 22.13 10.02
CA ARG A 90 -0.97 21.70 11.19
C ARG A 90 0.55 21.76 10.95
N GLY A 91 0.99 22.04 9.71
CA GLY A 91 2.42 22.01 9.37
C GLY A 91 3.04 20.62 9.39
N GLU A 92 2.24 19.57 9.20
CA GLU A 92 2.66 18.17 9.27
C GLU A 92 2.50 17.45 7.93
N THR A 93 2.89 18.11 6.84
CA THR A 93 2.74 17.53 5.49
C THR A 93 3.52 16.24 5.33
N ILE A 94 3.02 15.37 4.44
CA ILE A 94 3.71 14.16 4.00
C ILE A 94 3.87 14.20 2.48
N GLY A 95 4.64 13.28 1.90
CA GLY A 95 4.84 13.19 0.47
C GLY A 95 3.51 13.11 -0.28
N GLY A 96 3.33 13.96 -1.30
CA GLY A 96 2.07 14.09 -2.02
C GLY A 96 1.59 12.79 -2.64
N ASN A 97 2.52 12.02 -3.23
CA ASN A 97 2.17 10.73 -3.83
C ASN A 97 1.64 9.74 -2.79
N ASP A 98 2.32 9.59 -1.66
CA ASP A 98 1.89 8.66 -0.60
C ASP A 98 0.54 9.07 -0.03
N LEU A 99 0.33 10.37 0.16
CA LEU A 99 -0.95 10.88 0.65
C LEU A 99 -2.09 10.56 -0.32
N TRP A 100 -1.89 10.87 -1.61
CA TRP A 100 -2.90 10.69 -2.65
C TRP A 100 -3.21 9.23 -2.93
N THR A 101 -2.15 8.42 -3.10
CA THR A 101 -2.30 7.07 -3.63
C THR A 101 -2.52 6.01 -2.57
N LEU A 102 -2.03 6.20 -1.37
CA LEU A 102 -2.11 5.22 -0.29
C LEU A 102 -3.04 5.64 0.83
N ALA A 103 -2.76 6.77 1.49
CA ALA A 103 -3.52 7.18 2.67
C ALA A 103 -4.98 7.48 2.33
N ALA A 104 -5.22 8.28 1.29
CA ALA A 104 -6.58 8.63 0.87
C ALA A 104 -7.35 7.41 0.37
N THR A 105 -6.69 6.52 -0.35
CA THR A 105 -7.30 5.27 -0.84
C THR A 105 -7.72 4.39 0.33
N ALA A 106 -6.84 4.20 1.31
CA ALA A 106 -7.17 3.39 2.49
C ALA A 106 -8.33 3.98 3.29
N LEU A 107 -8.32 5.30 3.51
CA LEU A 107 -9.40 5.97 4.24
C LEU A 107 -10.74 5.87 3.52
N ALA A 108 -10.76 6.03 2.20
CA ALA A 108 -11.99 5.93 1.41
C ALA A 108 -12.66 4.56 1.54
N HIS A 109 -11.88 3.52 1.78
CA HIS A 109 -12.37 2.15 1.91
C HIS A 109 -12.46 1.67 3.37
N GLY A 110 -12.07 2.50 4.34
CA GLY A 110 -12.00 2.05 5.72
C GLY A 110 -11.02 0.91 5.95
N ALA A 111 -9.97 0.84 5.12
CA ALA A 111 -8.99 -0.24 5.15
C ALA A 111 -7.79 0.13 6.03
N THR A 112 -7.07 -0.91 6.48
CA THR A 112 -5.80 -0.75 7.18
C THR A 112 -4.68 -0.71 6.14
N LEU A 113 -3.79 0.29 6.23
CA LEU A 113 -2.62 0.37 5.37
C LEU A 113 -1.47 -0.42 6.00
N VAL A 114 -0.91 -1.36 5.27
CA VAL A 114 0.25 -2.14 5.70
C VAL A 114 1.50 -1.46 5.14
N THR A 115 2.29 -0.88 6.03
CA THR A 115 3.46 -0.07 5.66
C THR A 115 4.47 -0.06 6.79
N ASN A 116 5.76 0.05 6.47
CA ASN A 116 6.79 0.32 7.47
C ASN A 116 7.12 1.82 7.58
N ASN A 117 6.53 2.67 6.76
CA ASN A 117 6.68 4.12 6.82
C ASN A 117 5.69 4.73 7.83
N THR A 118 5.76 4.28 9.07
CA THR A 118 4.79 4.66 10.10
C THR A 118 4.93 6.12 10.53
N ALA A 119 6.14 6.68 10.48
CA ALA A 119 6.40 8.06 10.91
C ALA A 119 5.57 9.08 10.13
N GLU A 120 5.45 8.92 8.81
CA GLU A 120 4.63 9.83 8.00
C GLU A 120 3.14 9.52 8.10
N PHE A 121 2.77 8.25 7.95
CA PHE A 121 1.35 7.88 7.89
C PHE A 121 0.61 8.07 9.22
N THR A 122 1.30 8.04 10.36
CA THR A 122 0.67 8.34 11.66
C THR A 122 0.18 9.79 11.76
N ARG A 123 0.65 10.68 10.89
CA ARG A 123 0.16 12.07 10.82
C ARG A 123 -1.25 12.18 10.25
N VAL A 124 -1.72 11.15 9.56
CA VAL A 124 -3.03 11.16 8.89
C VAL A 124 -4.12 10.73 9.88
N PRO A 125 -5.05 11.65 10.24
CA PRO A 125 -6.10 11.33 11.21
C PRO A 125 -7.01 10.22 10.71
N GLY A 126 -7.29 9.25 11.58
CA GLY A 126 -8.21 8.17 11.29
C GLY A 126 -7.67 7.04 10.43
N LEU A 127 -6.43 7.16 9.94
CA LEU A 127 -5.81 6.09 9.15
C LEU A 127 -5.35 4.96 10.07
N LEU A 128 -5.79 3.75 9.77
CA LEU A 128 -5.33 2.54 10.45
C LEU A 128 -4.07 2.03 9.76
N ILE A 129 -3.03 1.77 10.55
CA ILE A 129 -1.72 1.37 10.06
C ILE A 129 -1.25 0.12 10.78
N GLU A 130 -0.68 -0.82 10.03
CA GLU A 130 0.04 -1.97 10.60
C GLU A 130 1.41 -2.09 9.95
N ASP A 131 2.42 -2.33 10.76
CA ASP A 131 3.77 -2.62 10.29
C ASP A 131 4.05 -4.11 10.49
N TRP A 132 4.05 -4.86 9.40
CA TRP A 132 4.21 -6.32 9.44
C TRP A 132 5.66 -6.78 9.56
N LEU A 133 6.61 -5.84 9.63
CA LEU A 133 8.00 -6.15 9.96
C LEU A 133 8.23 -6.21 11.47
N GLN A 134 7.32 -5.63 12.25
CA GLN A 134 7.39 -5.68 13.70
C GLN A 134 6.77 -6.97 14.23
N PRO A 135 7.28 -7.50 15.36
CA PRO A 135 6.73 -8.72 15.97
C PRO A 135 5.28 -8.58 16.39
#